data_de5a980b1a484691cd42a7a1d4af0672
#
_entry.id   de5a980b1a484691cd42a7a1d4af0672
#
_cell.length_a   1.000
_cell.length_b   1.000
_cell.length_c   1.000
_cell.angle_alpha   90.00
_cell.angle_beta   90.00
_cell.angle_gamma   90.00
#
_symmetry.space_group_name_H-M   'P 1'
#
loop_
_entity.id
_entity.type
_entity.pdbx_description
1 polymer ?
#
loop_
_entity_poly.entity_id
_entity_poly.type
_entity_poly.pdbx_seq_one_letter_code
_entity_poly.pdbx_strand_id
1 'polypeptide(L)'
;MKLKSILTAGALATVMASPVVMADNMTPEQKKEMEQVIHDYLVNNPEVLVEASQALQQKQQQSMQEQAKAAISENAPQLFNEKVSVAGNPKGNVTLVEFFDYQCIHCKKMKPVIADLIAKDPNLRVIYKEFPIFGKSSELASQAALAAGMQGKYQEMHDALLSQDKRLNEDIIMQTAKSLGLDVAKLKKDMQSKEVTDTLDANRQLAEKMHLMGTPAFVVAATPDGQFKADSNPSFIPGASTAETLQSLITKTRDSSS
;
A
#
# COMPACT_ATOMS: atom_id res chain seq x y z
N MET A 1 -56.11 67.33 -32.00
CA MET A 1 -56.69 66.17 -32.60
C MET A 1 -55.65 65.03 -32.53
N LYS A 2 -56.03 63.84 -32.12
CA LYS A 2 -55.35 62.60 -31.84
C LYS A 2 -54.87 62.38 -30.41
N LEU A 3 -55.76 61.75 -29.65
CA LEU A 3 -55.50 61.01 -28.41
C LEU A 3 -54.48 59.93 -28.60
N LYS A 4 -53.46 59.83 -27.75
CA LYS A 4 -52.63 58.68 -27.62
C LYS A 4 -52.88 58.01 -26.27
N SER A 5 -53.47 56.85 -26.31
CA SER A 5 -53.74 55.93 -25.23
C SER A 5 -52.41 55.32 -24.77
N ILE A 6 -52.08 55.42 -23.48
CA ILE A 6 -50.95 54.76 -22.85
C ILE A 6 -51.53 53.59 -22.05
N LEU A 7 -51.26 52.35 -22.57
CA LEU A 7 -51.50 51.11 -21.83
C LEU A 7 -50.29 50.85 -20.91
N THR A 8 -50.50 50.89 -19.61
CA THR A 8 -49.55 50.40 -18.59
C THR A 8 -49.81 48.93 -18.37
N ALA A 9 -48.87 48.06 -18.78
CA ALA A 9 -48.84 46.65 -18.46
C ALA A 9 -48.16 46.45 -17.10
N GLY A 10 -48.94 46.07 -16.08
CA GLY A 10 -48.42 45.65 -14.78
C GLY A 10 -47.90 44.23 -14.85
N ALA A 11 -46.61 44.04 -14.69
CA ALA A 11 -45.99 42.73 -14.52
C ALA A 11 -46.10 42.29 -13.05
N LEU A 12 -46.97 41.31 -12.80
CA LEU A 12 -47.08 40.63 -11.51
C LEU A 12 -45.91 39.63 -11.39
N ALA A 13 -44.88 40.00 -10.64
CA ALA A 13 -43.78 39.10 -10.28
C ALA A 13 -44.22 38.19 -9.10
N THR A 14 -44.61 36.97 -9.40
CA THR A 14 -44.82 35.92 -8.40
C THR A 14 -43.46 35.42 -7.92
N VAL A 15 -43.07 35.86 -6.74
CA VAL A 15 -41.91 35.30 -6.01
C VAL A 15 -42.31 33.91 -5.50
N MET A 16 -41.82 32.89 -6.16
CA MET A 16 -41.86 31.50 -5.65
C MET A 16 -40.86 31.42 -4.49
N ALA A 17 -41.29 31.60 -3.27
CA ALA A 17 -40.53 31.29 -2.09
C ALA A 17 -40.46 29.77 -1.94
N SER A 18 -39.35 29.17 -2.34
CA SER A 18 -39.05 27.76 -2.00
C SER A 18 -38.88 27.69 -0.48
N PRO A 19 -39.56 26.77 0.23
CA PRO A 19 -39.34 26.60 1.65
C PRO A 19 -37.95 25.97 1.82
N VAL A 20 -36.99 26.78 2.30
CA VAL A 20 -35.75 26.25 2.89
C VAL A 20 -36.18 25.56 4.17
N VAL A 21 -36.31 24.26 4.15
CA VAL A 21 -36.52 23.43 5.35
C VAL A 21 -35.22 23.52 6.17
N MET A 22 -35.20 24.43 7.11
CA MET A 22 -34.16 24.49 8.14
C MET A 22 -34.43 23.33 9.11
N ALA A 23 -33.50 22.37 9.15
CA ALA A 23 -33.55 21.22 10.07
C ALA A 23 -33.47 21.62 11.57
N ASP A 24 -33.26 22.88 11.86
CA ASP A 24 -33.09 23.41 13.22
C ASP A 24 -34.41 23.76 13.96
N ASN A 25 -35.59 23.54 13.36
CA ASN A 25 -36.88 24.00 13.95
C ASN A 25 -37.83 22.83 14.31
N MET A 26 -37.30 21.66 14.65
CA MET A 26 -38.18 20.58 15.14
C MET A 26 -38.55 20.83 16.61
N THR A 27 -39.85 20.67 16.92
CA THR A 27 -40.28 20.70 18.31
C THR A 27 -39.74 19.46 19.07
N PRO A 28 -39.64 19.51 20.40
CA PRO A 28 -39.23 18.36 21.19
C PRO A 28 -40.09 17.09 20.93
N GLU A 29 -41.39 17.29 20.68
CA GLU A 29 -42.32 16.22 20.34
C GLU A 29 -41.99 15.60 18.95
N GLN A 30 -41.80 16.41 17.94
CA GLN A 30 -41.43 15.97 16.59
C GLN A 30 -40.07 15.22 16.59
N LYS A 31 -39.13 15.67 17.41
CA LYS A 31 -37.83 14.99 17.55
C LYS A 31 -38.03 13.58 18.17
N LYS A 32 -38.82 13.48 19.21
CA LYS A 32 -39.14 12.21 19.88
C LYS A 32 -39.88 11.23 18.96
N GLU A 33 -40.85 11.71 18.18
CA GLU A 33 -41.53 10.89 17.17
C GLU A 33 -40.56 10.36 16.11
N MET A 34 -39.66 11.22 15.60
CA MET A 34 -38.65 10.81 14.62
C MET A 34 -37.68 9.78 15.22
N GLU A 35 -37.20 10.00 16.43
CA GLU A 35 -36.36 9.03 17.15
C GLU A 35 -37.05 7.67 17.28
N GLN A 36 -38.34 7.65 17.58
CA GLN A 36 -39.12 6.42 17.68
C GLN A 36 -39.25 5.72 16.30
N VAL A 37 -39.56 6.47 15.24
CA VAL A 37 -39.69 5.93 13.89
C VAL A 37 -38.36 5.33 13.43
N ILE A 38 -37.25 6.03 13.68
CA ILE A 38 -35.89 5.54 13.32
C ILE A 38 -35.56 4.28 14.10
N HIS A 39 -35.83 4.27 15.41
CA HIS A 39 -35.63 3.10 16.29
C HIS A 39 -36.40 1.91 15.76
N ASP A 40 -37.73 2.06 15.57
CA ASP A 40 -38.61 0.96 15.14
C ASP A 40 -38.22 0.46 13.74
N TYR A 41 -37.85 1.36 12.83
CA TYR A 41 -37.38 0.97 11.51
C TYR A 41 -36.10 0.13 11.57
N LEU A 42 -35.10 0.55 12.35
CA LEU A 42 -33.82 -0.17 12.46
C LEU A 42 -33.99 -1.50 13.21
N VAL A 43 -34.87 -1.56 14.21
CA VAL A 43 -35.15 -2.82 14.94
C VAL A 43 -35.90 -3.82 14.10
N ASN A 44 -36.84 -3.34 13.26
CA ASN A 44 -37.63 -4.20 12.36
C ASN A 44 -36.91 -4.55 11.07
N ASN A 45 -35.82 -3.79 10.68
CA ASN A 45 -35.02 -4.01 9.50
C ASN A 45 -33.52 -3.96 9.83
N PRO A 46 -33.01 -4.90 10.66
CA PRO A 46 -31.62 -4.86 11.14
C PRO A 46 -30.59 -5.02 10.02
N GLU A 47 -30.97 -5.59 8.86
CA GLU A 47 -30.13 -5.70 7.66
C GLU A 47 -29.64 -4.34 7.14
N VAL A 48 -30.37 -3.26 7.37
CA VAL A 48 -29.95 -1.90 6.99
C VAL A 48 -28.63 -1.50 7.65
N LEU A 49 -28.39 -1.92 8.89
CA LEU A 49 -27.12 -1.68 9.58
C LEU A 49 -25.97 -2.47 8.94
N VAL A 50 -26.25 -3.69 8.49
CA VAL A 50 -25.28 -4.51 7.76
C VAL A 50 -24.93 -3.88 6.41
N GLU A 51 -25.95 -3.46 5.64
CA GLU A 51 -25.77 -2.78 4.36
C GLU A 51 -25.00 -1.46 4.53
N ALA A 52 -25.34 -0.65 5.52
CA ALA A 52 -24.64 0.59 5.84
C ALA A 52 -23.18 0.34 6.21
N SER A 53 -22.89 -0.71 7.00
CA SER A 53 -21.54 -1.12 7.36
C SER A 53 -20.74 -1.55 6.14
N GLN A 54 -21.33 -2.37 5.25
CA GLN A 54 -20.70 -2.80 4.01
C GLN A 54 -20.40 -1.63 3.07
N ALA A 55 -21.35 -0.70 2.91
CA ALA A 55 -21.16 0.51 2.10
C ALA A 55 -20.05 1.39 2.67
N LEU A 56 -19.96 1.53 3.99
CA LEU A 56 -18.88 2.25 4.65
C LEU A 56 -17.53 1.59 4.41
N GLN A 57 -17.43 0.26 4.56
CA GLN A 57 -16.22 -0.51 4.30
C GLN A 57 -15.76 -0.36 2.84
N GLN A 58 -16.67 -0.45 1.87
CA GLN A 58 -16.37 -0.26 0.46
C GLN A 58 -15.84 1.15 0.18
N LYS A 59 -16.47 2.18 0.74
CA LYS A 59 -16.02 3.57 0.60
C LYS A 59 -14.64 3.79 1.21
N GLN A 60 -14.37 3.22 2.38
CA GLN A 60 -13.06 3.29 3.02
C GLN A 60 -11.99 2.59 2.18
N GLN A 61 -12.30 1.40 1.65
CA GLN A 61 -11.39 0.66 0.79
C GLN A 61 -11.07 1.41 -0.51
N GLN A 62 -12.08 2.01 -1.16
CA GLN A 62 -11.87 2.84 -2.34
C GLN A 62 -10.99 4.05 -2.03
N SER A 63 -11.29 4.78 -0.95
CA SER A 63 -10.48 5.92 -0.52
C SER A 63 -9.02 5.53 -0.23
N MET A 64 -8.79 4.41 0.45
CA MET A 64 -7.43 3.88 0.66
C MET A 64 -6.72 3.57 -0.64
N GLN A 65 -7.39 2.93 -1.61
CA GLN A 65 -6.78 2.62 -2.90
C GLN A 65 -6.42 3.89 -3.69
N GLU A 66 -7.28 4.90 -3.69
CA GLU A 66 -7.01 6.17 -4.36
C GLU A 66 -5.84 6.93 -3.73
N GLN A 67 -5.79 6.99 -2.40
CA GLN A 67 -4.66 7.58 -1.66
C GLN A 67 -3.36 6.82 -1.93
N ALA A 68 -3.41 5.48 -1.92
CA ALA A 68 -2.26 4.64 -2.21
C ALA A 68 -1.74 4.85 -3.64
N LYS A 69 -2.63 4.96 -4.64
CA LYS A 69 -2.22 5.24 -6.03
C LYS A 69 -1.50 6.59 -6.15
N ALA A 70 -2.03 7.62 -5.52
CA ALA A 70 -1.38 8.93 -5.50
C ALA A 70 0.00 8.84 -4.85
N ALA A 71 0.10 8.23 -3.67
CA ALA A 71 1.35 8.05 -2.95
C ALA A 71 2.38 7.21 -3.75
N ILE A 72 1.95 6.15 -4.44
CA ILE A 72 2.80 5.33 -5.32
C ILE A 72 3.36 6.18 -6.47
N SER A 73 2.50 6.95 -7.13
CA SER A 73 2.91 7.79 -8.27
C SER A 73 3.88 8.89 -7.86
N GLU A 74 3.63 9.56 -6.75
CA GLU A 74 4.49 10.61 -6.20
C GLU A 74 5.86 10.07 -5.74
N ASN A 75 5.91 8.83 -5.27
CA ASN A 75 7.12 8.20 -4.75
C ASN A 75 7.68 7.12 -5.69
N ALA A 76 7.24 7.07 -6.95
CA ALA A 76 7.67 6.07 -7.92
C ALA A 76 9.19 5.90 -8.06
N PRO A 77 10.01 6.97 -8.08
CA PRO A 77 11.46 6.81 -8.14
C PRO A 77 12.03 6.05 -6.94
N GLN A 78 11.51 6.27 -5.73
CA GLN A 78 11.97 5.59 -4.52
C GLN A 78 11.45 4.15 -4.44
N LEU A 79 10.29 3.88 -5.03
CA LEU A 79 9.70 2.53 -5.08
C LEU A 79 10.41 1.64 -6.11
N PHE A 80 10.66 2.16 -7.31
CA PHE A 80 11.00 1.32 -8.48
C PHE A 80 12.45 1.44 -8.95
N ASN A 81 13.22 2.48 -8.56
CA ASN A 81 14.61 2.64 -8.96
C ASN A 81 15.58 1.89 -8.02
N GLU A 82 15.31 0.61 -7.79
CA GLU A 82 16.13 -0.26 -6.95
C GLU A 82 17.07 -1.11 -7.81
N LYS A 83 18.27 -1.37 -7.31
CA LYS A 83 19.30 -2.15 -8.03
C LYS A 83 19.87 -3.31 -7.21
N VAL A 84 19.87 -3.20 -5.89
CA VAL A 84 20.51 -4.17 -4.98
C VAL A 84 19.52 -5.21 -4.50
N SER A 85 18.39 -4.77 -3.97
CA SER A 85 17.35 -5.64 -3.41
C SER A 85 16.31 -6.03 -4.46
N VAL A 86 16.77 -6.64 -5.56
CA VAL A 86 15.93 -7.04 -6.71
C VAL A 86 16.06 -8.53 -6.95
N ALA A 87 14.91 -9.20 -7.15
CA ALA A 87 14.80 -10.58 -7.58
C ALA A 87 13.97 -10.70 -8.87
N GLY A 88 14.03 -11.86 -9.50
CA GLY A 88 13.36 -12.11 -10.78
C GLY A 88 14.03 -11.37 -11.93
N ASN A 89 13.24 -10.86 -12.85
CA ASN A 89 13.76 -10.16 -14.05
C ASN A 89 13.94 -8.66 -13.79
N PRO A 90 15.16 -8.11 -13.77
CA PRO A 90 15.37 -6.67 -13.55
C PRO A 90 14.67 -5.76 -14.56
N LYS A 91 14.36 -6.28 -15.76
CA LYS A 91 13.60 -5.59 -16.82
C LYS A 91 12.16 -6.07 -16.93
N GLY A 92 11.62 -6.69 -15.87
CA GLY A 92 10.26 -7.19 -15.85
C GLY A 92 9.23 -6.10 -16.15
N ASN A 93 8.18 -6.47 -16.90
CA ASN A 93 7.13 -5.54 -17.29
C ASN A 93 6.09 -5.30 -16.18
N VAL A 94 6.13 -6.08 -15.11
CA VAL A 94 5.41 -5.84 -13.86
C VAL A 94 6.40 -5.95 -12.70
N THR A 95 6.29 -4.99 -11.77
CA THR A 95 7.06 -5.02 -10.53
C THR A 95 6.14 -5.24 -9.33
N LEU A 96 6.51 -6.22 -8.51
CA LEU A 96 6.00 -6.43 -7.16
C LEU A 96 7.02 -5.84 -6.18
N VAL A 97 6.62 -4.83 -5.40
CA VAL A 97 7.43 -4.29 -4.30
C VAL A 97 6.90 -4.88 -3.00
N GLU A 98 7.76 -5.44 -2.17
CA GLU A 98 7.43 -5.90 -0.83
C GLU A 98 8.14 -5.05 0.22
N PHE A 99 7.39 -4.42 1.12
CA PHE A 99 7.91 -3.89 2.38
C PHE A 99 7.83 -4.98 3.43
N PHE A 100 8.95 -5.36 4.01
CA PHE A 100 9.04 -6.54 4.86
C PHE A 100 9.97 -6.36 6.06
N ASP A 101 9.87 -7.31 7.01
CA ASP A 101 10.73 -7.39 8.20
C ASP A 101 11.11 -8.86 8.44
N TYR A 102 12.38 -9.12 8.78
CA TYR A 102 12.90 -10.47 9.01
C TYR A 102 12.32 -11.17 10.23
N GLN A 103 11.75 -10.46 11.20
CA GLN A 103 11.08 -11.03 12.38
C GLN A 103 9.58 -11.20 12.17
N CYS A 104 9.04 -10.68 11.07
CA CYS A 104 7.62 -10.78 10.74
C CYS A 104 7.27 -12.19 10.29
N ILE A 105 6.40 -12.89 11.04
CA ILE A 105 5.95 -14.24 10.70
C ILE A 105 5.18 -14.30 9.37
N HIS A 106 4.47 -13.22 9.04
CA HIS A 106 3.73 -13.14 7.78
C HIS A 106 4.68 -12.95 6.58
N CYS A 107 5.75 -12.16 6.73
CA CYS A 107 6.78 -12.03 5.69
C CYS A 107 7.49 -13.36 5.43
N LYS A 108 7.83 -14.10 6.50
CA LYS A 108 8.40 -15.46 6.35
C LYS A 108 7.48 -16.39 5.56
N LYS A 109 6.16 -16.32 5.77
CA LYS A 109 5.17 -17.09 5.00
C LYS A 109 5.04 -16.63 3.55
N MET A 110 5.31 -15.35 3.25
CA MET A 110 5.29 -14.83 1.89
C MET A 110 6.51 -15.24 1.06
N LYS A 111 7.65 -15.54 1.69
CA LYS A 111 8.87 -15.96 0.99
C LYS A 111 8.65 -17.08 -0.05
N PRO A 112 8.08 -18.26 0.29
CA PRO A 112 7.84 -19.31 -0.70
C PRO A 112 6.81 -18.89 -1.76
N VAL A 113 5.84 -18.04 -1.42
CA VAL A 113 4.85 -17.52 -2.38
C VAL A 113 5.53 -16.66 -3.43
N ILE A 114 6.38 -15.73 -3.02
CA ILE A 114 7.10 -14.84 -3.94
C ILE A 114 8.10 -15.63 -4.80
N ALA A 115 8.81 -16.58 -4.21
CA ALA A 115 9.72 -17.46 -4.96
C ALA A 115 8.98 -18.25 -6.05
N ASP A 116 7.80 -18.77 -5.77
CA ASP A 116 6.95 -19.48 -6.75
C ASP A 116 6.44 -18.55 -7.85
N LEU A 117 6.04 -17.31 -7.52
CA LEU A 117 5.64 -16.30 -8.50
C LEU A 117 6.80 -15.96 -9.46
N ILE A 118 8.01 -15.76 -8.94
CA ILE A 118 9.21 -15.49 -9.76
C ILE A 118 9.51 -16.68 -10.67
N ALA A 119 9.42 -17.91 -10.16
CA ALA A 119 9.71 -19.11 -10.94
C ALA A 119 8.70 -19.33 -12.08
N LYS A 120 7.44 -18.92 -11.90
CA LYS A 120 6.38 -19.10 -12.89
C LYS A 120 6.29 -17.94 -13.90
N ASP A 121 6.83 -16.77 -13.58
CA ASP A 121 6.70 -15.57 -14.40
C ASP A 121 8.08 -14.96 -14.73
N PRO A 122 8.64 -15.25 -15.92
CA PRO A 122 9.95 -14.72 -16.34
C PRO A 122 9.95 -13.21 -16.59
N ASN A 123 8.78 -12.57 -16.59
CA ASN A 123 8.62 -11.12 -16.76
C ASN A 123 8.26 -10.39 -15.45
N LEU A 124 8.31 -11.10 -14.32
CA LEU A 124 8.11 -10.50 -13.01
C LEU A 124 9.43 -9.97 -12.46
N ARG A 125 9.43 -8.71 -12.02
CA ARG A 125 10.45 -8.09 -11.19
C ARG A 125 9.94 -8.02 -9.75
N VAL A 126 10.77 -8.37 -8.79
CA VAL A 126 10.45 -8.18 -7.36
C VAL A 126 11.47 -7.23 -6.76
N ILE A 127 11.00 -6.26 -5.98
CA ILE A 127 11.83 -5.34 -5.21
C ILE A 127 11.52 -5.53 -3.73
N TYR A 128 12.56 -5.75 -2.93
CA TYR A 128 12.45 -5.84 -1.48
C TYR A 128 12.81 -4.50 -0.84
N LYS A 129 11.91 -3.97 -0.01
CA LYS A 129 12.12 -2.76 0.78
C LYS A 129 12.27 -3.15 2.26
N GLU A 130 13.49 -3.09 2.75
CA GLU A 130 13.81 -3.32 4.16
C GLU A 130 13.03 -2.34 5.03
N PHE A 131 12.12 -2.85 5.87
CA PHE A 131 11.30 -2.05 6.77
C PHE A 131 11.28 -2.67 8.18
N PRO A 132 12.42 -2.57 8.94
CA PRO A 132 12.58 -3.18 10.24
C PRO A 132 11.75 -2.46 11.30
N ILE A 133 10.60 -3.03 11.67
CA ILE A 133 9.66 -2.49 12.66
C ILE A 133 9.60 -3.29 13.96
N PHE A 134 10.18 -4.51 14.00
CA PHE A 134 10.17 -5.37 15.19
C PHE A 134 11.45 -5.26 16.05
N GLY A 135 12.09 -4.09 16.01
CA GLY A 135 13.19 -3.69 16.91
C GLY A 135 14.57 -4.11 16.43
N LYS A 136 15.54 -4.06 17.35
CA LYS A 136 16.97 -4.16 17.05
C LYS A 136 17.38 -5.41 16.25
N SER A 137 16.74 -6.55 16.50
CA SER A 137 17.03 -7.78 15.74
C SER A 137 16.67 -7.66 14.25
N SER A 138 15.56 -6.99 13.96
CA SER A 138 15.14 -6.70 12.58
C SER A 138 16.08 -5.72 11.90
N GLU A 139 16.45 -4.67 12.63
CA GLU A 139 17.38 -3.64 12.12
C GLU A 139 18.76 -4.24 11.79
N LEU A 140 19.33 -5.05 12.68
CA LEU A 140 20.60 -5.75 12.42
C LEU A 140 20.50 -6.69 11.21
N ALA A 141 19.38 -7.38 11.04
CA ALA A 141 19.18 -8.26 9.89
C ALA A 141 19.10 -7.48 8.58
N SER A 142 18.36 -6.38 8.55
CA SER A 142 18.25 -5.49 7.39
C SER A 142 19.58 -4.86 7.02
N GLN A 143 20.34 -4.39 8.01
CA GLN A 143 21.71 -3.88 7.82
C GLN A 143 22.61 -4.95 7.19
N ALA A 144 22.54 -6.18 7.68
CA ALA A 144 23.36 -7.27 7.20
C ALA A 144 22.99 -7.69 5.74
N ALA A 145 21.70 -7.73 5.42
CA ALA A 145 21.26 -8.04 4.05
C ALA A 145 21.69 -6.97 3.04
N LEU A 146 21.52 -5.70 3.37
CA LEU A 146 21.99 -4.59 2.53
C LEU A 146 23.52 -4.61 2.37
N ALA A 147 24.25 -4.82 3.46
CA ALA A 147 25.71 -4.95 3.43
C ALA A 147 26.18 -6.19 2.62
N ALA A 148 25.42 -7.31 2.67
CA ALA A 148 25.67 -8.45 1.82
C ALA A 148 25.44 -8.11 0.34
N GLY A 149 24.50 -7.24 0.04
CA GLY A 149 24.29 -6.68 -1.30
C GLY A 149 25.50 -5.92 -1.84
N MET A 150 26.26 -5.21 -1.00
CA MET A 150 27.52 -4.58 -1.37
C MET A 150 28.63 -5.60 -1.72
N GLN A 151 28.41 -6.89 -1.42
CA GLN A 151 29.23 -8.02 -1.82
C GLN A 151 28.56 -8.89 -2.90
N GLY A 152 27.47 -8.40 -3.51
CA GLY A 152 26.72 -9.10 -4.57
C GLY A 152 25.89 -10.29 -4.07
N LYS A 153 25.54 -10.35 -2.77
CA LYS A 153 24.88 -11.49 -2.14
C LYS A 153 23.64 -11.09 -1.33
N TYR A 154 22.91 -10.08 -1.80
CA TYR A 154 21.69 -9.63 -1.13
C TYR A 154 20.66 -10.77 -1.06
N GLN A 155 20.33 -11.37 -2.21
CA GLN A 155 19.26 -12.36 -2.29
C GLN A 155 19.54 -13.59 -1.42
N GLU A 156 20.78 -14.11 -1.47
CA GLU A 156 21.15 -15.28 -0.67
C GLU A 156 21.07 -14.97 0.83
N MET A 157 21.49 -13.78 1.24
CA MET A 157 21.40 -13.34 2.64
C MET A 157 19.95 -13.13 3.07
N HIS A 158 19.15 -12.46 2.24
CA HIS A 158 17.71 -12.26 2.44
C HIS A 158 16.98 -13.60 2.64
N ASP A 159 17.17 -14.53 1.73
CA ASP A 159 16.55 -15.85 1.79
C ASP A 159 16.98 -16.64 3.03
N ALA A 160 18.25 -16.59 3.37
CA ALA A 160 18.78 -17.29 4.53
C ALA A 160 18.25 -16.71 5.85
N LEU A 161 18.16 -15.38 5.96
CA LEU A 161 17.64 -14.70 7.17
C LEU A 161 16.15 -14.90 7.35
N LEU A 162 15.33 -14.84 6.29
CA LEU A 162 13.90 -15.12 6.38
C LEU A 162 13.59 -16.59 6.71
N SER A 163 14.51 -17.50 6.40
CA SER A 163 14.37 -18.94 6.70
C SER A 163 14.75 -19.30 8.15
N GLN A 164 15.24 -18.36 8.95
CA GLN A 164 15.59 -18.65 10.34
C GLN A 164 14.34 -18.79 11.21
N ASP A 165 14.20 -19.91 11.88
CA ASP A 165 13.09 -20.14 12.84
C ASP A 165 13.32 -19.39 14.16
N LYS A 166 14.57 -19.22 14.54
CA LYS A 166 14.97 -18.53 15.77
C LYS A 166 14.96 -17.02 15.60
N ARG A 167 14.77 -16.32 16.71
CA ARG A 167 14.96 -14.88 16.73
C ARG A 167 16.39 -14.53 16.32
N LEU A 168 16.53 -13.66 15.32
CA LEU A 168 17.80 -13.23 14.80
C LEU A 168 18.59 -12.45 15.88
N ASN A 169 19.89 -12.72 15.94
CA ASN A 169 20.87 -11.99 16.71
C ASN A 169 22.17 -11.87 15.91
N GLU A 170 23.14 -11.12 16.39
CA GLU A 170 24.39 -10.91 15.69
C GLU A 170 25.13 -12.22 15.36
N ASP A 171 25.16 -13.19 16.29
CA ASP A 171 25.85 -14.45 16.07
C ASP A 171 25.24 -15.25 14.92
N ILE A 172 23.90 -15.38 14.89
CA ILE A 172 23.19 -16.08 13.80
C ILE A 172 23.45 -15.38 12.48
N ILE A 173 23.36 -14.06 12.44
CA ILE A 173 23.59 -13.25 11.24
C ILE A 173 25.03 -13.45 10.73
N MET A 174 26.02 -13.39 11.60
CA MET A 174 27.42 -13.58 11.20
C MET A 174 27.73 -15.00 10.77
N GLN A 175 27.14 -16.02 11.43
CA GLN A 175 27.24 -17.41 10.99
C GLN A 175 26.61 -17.62 9.61
N THR A 176 25.43 -17.02 9.38
CA THR A 176 24.76 -17.04 8.06
C THR A 176 25.65 -16.41 7.00
N ALA A 177 26.20 -15.23 7.26
CA ALA A 177 27.09 -14.55 6.34
C ALA A 177 28.32 -15.40 5.98
N LYS A 178 28.93 -16.01 6.99
CA LYS A 178 30.08 -16.92 6.81
C LYS A 178 29.72 -18.15 5.97
N SER A 179 28.56 -18.76 6.19
CA SER A 179 28.09 -19.91 5.42
C SER A 179 27.84 -19.59 3.94
N LEU A 180 27.47 -18.33 3.65
CA LEU A 180 27.31 -17.81 2.30
C LEU A 180 28.61 -17.35 1.63
N GLY A 181 29.76 -17.49 2.34
CA GLY A 181 31.08 -17.11 1.82
C GLY A 181 31.32 -15.60 1.74
N LEU A 182 30.60 -14.83 2.57
CA LEU A 182 30.80 -13.39 2.70
C LEU A 182 32.06 -13.08 3.54
N ASP A 183 32.75 -11.99 3.19
CA ASP A 183 33.73 -11.40 4.09
C ASP A 183 33.03 -10.77 5.29
N VAL A 184 33.10 -11.46 6.43
CA VAL A 184 32.41 -11.08 7.67
C VAL A 184 32.97 -9.77 8.25
N ALA A 185 34.29 -9.52 8.10
CA ALA A 185 34.89 -8.27 8.59
C ALA A 185 34.41 -7.07 7.77
N LYS A 186 34.37 -7.23 6.45
CA LYS A 186 33.80 -6.24 5.53
C LYS A 186 32.31 -6.04 5.81
N LEU A 187 31.55 -7.12 5.97
CA LEU A 187 30.13 -7.07 6.27
C LEU A 187 29.84 -6.22 7.52
N LYS A 188 30.54 -6.47 8.64
CA LYS A 188 30.39 -5.70 9.87
C LYS A 188 30.66 -4.21 9.69
N LYS A 189 31.65 -3.86 8.88
CA LYS A 189 31.97 -2.46 8.54
C LYS A 189 30.85 -1.85 7.69
N ASP A 190 30.43 -2.56 6.64
CA ASP A 190 29.43 -2.08 5.70
C ASP A 190 28.04 -1.95 6.34
N MET A 191 27.67 -2.79 7.29
CA MET A 191 26.43 -2.66 8.08
C MET A 191 26.29 -1.30 8.78
N GLN A 192 27.42 -0.66 9.12
CA GLN A 192 27.45 0.66 9.77
C GLN A 192 27.72 1.79 8.75
N SER A 193 27.75 1.49 7.46
CA SER A 193 28.03 2.47 6.44
C SER A 193 26.88 3.46 6.29
N LYS A 194 27.22 4.66 5.80
CA LYS A 194 26.21 5.67 5.49
C LYS A 194 25.24 5.18 4.42
N GLU A 195 25.69 4.39 3.44
CA GLU A 195 24.87 3.84 2.38
C GLU A 195 23.74 2.94 2.93
N VAL A 196 24.06 2.03 3.85
CA VAL A 196 23.10 1.15 4.50
C VAL A 196 22.14 1.94 5.37
N THR A 197 22.64 2.89 6.16
CA THR A 197 21.80 3.72 7.03
C THR A 197 20.86 4.59 6.23
N ASP A 198 21.35 5.29 5.20
CA ASP A 198 20.54 6.14 4.33
C ASP A 198 19.45 5.32 3.61
N THR A 199 19.76 4.08 3.21
CA THR A 199 18.79 3.18 2.57
C THR A 199 17.64 2.82 3.52
N LEU A 200 17.97 2.45 4.77
CA LEU A 200 16.95 2.12 5.78
C LEU A 200 16.09 3.34 6.13
N ASP A 201 16.71 4.51 6.28
CA ASP A 201 15.99 5.75 6.56
C ASP A 201 15.10 6.16 5.38
N ALA A 202 15.57 6.03 4.14
CA ALA A 202 14.77 6.28 2.95
C ALA A 202 13.57 5.33 2.84
N ASN A 203 13.76 4.03 3.14
CA ASN A 203 12.67 3.07 3.15
C ASN A 203 11.65 3.37 4.26
N ARG A 204 12.10 3.79 5.45
CA ARG A 204 11.22 4.21 6.55
C ARG A 204 10.38 5.42 6.15
N GLN A 205 11.01 6.46 5.62
CA GLN A 205 10.32 7.66 5.13
C GLN A 205 9.32 7.33 4.01
N LEU A 206 9.70 6.42 3.09
CA LEU A 206 8.80 5.96 2.04
C LEU A 206 7.58 5.23 2.62
N ALA A 207 7.79 4.34 3.59
CA ALA A 207 6.72 3.64 4.28
C ALA A 207 5.76 4.62 5.00
N GLU A 208 6.29 5.66 5.66
CA GLU A 208 5.51 6.72 6.30
C GLU A 208 4.67 7.51 5.28
N LYS A 209 5.25 7.92 4.14
CA LYS A 209 4.54 8.61 3.05
C LYS A 209 3.45 7.75 2.42
N MET A 210 3.63 6.45 2.42
CA MET A 210 2.64 5.49 1.93
C MET A 210 1.65 5.05 3.02
N HIS A 211 1.74 5.61 4.22
CA HIS A 211 0.90 5.27 5.38
C HIS A 211 0.89 3.77 5.72
N LEU A 212 2.07 3.11 5.60
CA LEU A 212 2.19 1.70 5.93
C LEU A 212 2.10 1.50 7.45
N MET A 213 1.17 0.63 7.87
CA MET A 213 0.92 0.33 9.28
C MET A 213 1.64 -0.94 9.76
N GLY A 214 2.30 -1.67 8.86
CA GLY A 214 2.95 -2.94 9.20
C GLY A 214 3.53 -3.66 7.99
N THR A 215 4.00 -4.89 8.23
CA THR A 215 4.58 -5.78 7.22
C THR A 215 3.87 -7.14 7.20
N PRO A 216 3.85 -7.83 6.05
CA PRO A 216 4.24 -7.32 4.75
C PRO A 216 3.27 -6.27 4.21
N ALA A 217 3.72 -5.44 3.26
CA ALA A 217 2.86 -4.64 2.42
C ALA A 217 3.37 -4.70 0.99
N PHE A 218 2.45 -4.71 0.02
CA PHE A 218 2.81 -4.92 -1.39
C PHE A 218 2.32 -3.78 -2.27
N VAL A 219 3.14 -3.47 -3.28
CA VAL A 219 2.75 -2.63 -4.42
C VAL A 219 2.95 -3.43 -5.69
N VAL A 220 1.93 -3.47 -6.56
CA VAL A 220 2.03 -4.06 -7.90
C VAL A 220 1.83 -2.95 -8.93
N ALA A 221 2.78 -2.79 -9.83
CA ALA A 221 2.72 -1.76 -10.86
C ALA A 221 3.29 -2.23 -12.19
N ALA A 222 2.79 -1.64 -13.28
CA ALA A 222 3.38 -1.84 -14.58
C ALA A 222 4.72 -1.12 -14.71
N THR A 223 5.71 -1.86 -15.18
CA THR A 223 7.08 -1.37 -15.31
C THR A 223 7.73 -1.88 -16.60
N PRO A 224 7.24 -1.46 -17.78
CA PRO A 224 7.88 -1.87 -19.03
C PRO A 224 9.37 -1.53 -18.97
N ASP A 225 10.22 -2.51 -19.34
CA ASP A 225 11.69 -2.42 -19.24
C ASP A 225 12.20 -2.05 -17.83
N GLY A 226 11.44 -2.38 -16.77
CA GLY A 226 11.76 -2.06 -15.39
C GLY A 226 11.50 -0.59 -15.00
N GLN A 227 10.83 0.20 -15.86
CA GLN A 227 10.53 1.61 -15.61
C GLN A 227 9.05 1.79 -15.26
N PHE A 228 8.75 2.55 -14.19
CA PHE A 228 7.36 2.81 -13.80
C PHE A 228 6.58 3.53 -14.88
N LYS A 229 5.40 3.01 -15.23
CA LYS A 229 4.48 3.63 -16.18
C LYS A 229 3.50 4.53 -15.40
N ALA A 230 3.63 5.83 -15.55
CA ALA A 230 2.90 6.82 -14.73
C ALA A 230 1.37 6.76 -14.87
N ASP A 231 0.87 6.38 -16.05
CA ASP A 231 -0.55 6.21 -16.35
C ASP A 231 -1.08 4.80 -16.01
N SER A 232 -0.23 3.95 -15.44
CA SER A 232 -0.64 2.64 -14.93
C SER A 232 -1.55 2.78 -13.71
N ASN A 233 -2.33 1.75 -13.47
CA ASN A 233 -3.22 1.69 -12.31
C ASN A 233 -2.60 0.78 -11.23
N PRO A 234 -1.61 1.27 -10.43
CA PRO A 234 -0.94 0.45 -9.45
C PRO A 234 -1.91 -0.02 -8.37
N SER A 235 -1.63 -1.21 -7.82
CA SER A 235 -2.40 -1.79 -6.72
C SER A 235 -1.57 -1.78 -5.44
N PHE A 236 -2.23 -1.51 -4.32
CA PHE A 236 -1.66 -1.58 -2.98
C PHE A 236 -2.36 -2.65 -2.15
N ILE A 237 -1.59 -3.46 -1.43
CA ILE A 237 -2.10 -4.51 -0.54
C ILE A 237 -1.49 -4.30 0.85
N PRO A 238 -2.26 -3.86 1.85
CA PRO A 238 -1.81 -3.76 3.23
C PRO A 238 -1.89 -5.13 3.91
N GLY A 239 -0.76 -5.77 4.15
CA GLY A 239 -0.68 -7.06 4.84
C GLY A 239 -0.37 -8.24 3.94
N ALA A 240 -0.40 -9.45 4.55
CA ALA A 240 -0.16 -10.70 3.83
C ALA A 240 -1.27 -10.97 2.80
N SER A 241 -0.88 -11.63 1.70
CA SER A 241 -1.78 -11.97 0.60
C SER A 241 -1.65 -13.45 0.23
N THR A 242 -2.53 -13.95 -0.63
CA THR A 242 -2.39 -15.29 -1.19
C THR A 242 -1.65 -15.27 -2.52
N ALA A 243 -1.10 -16.40 -2.93
CA ALA A 243 -0.47 -16.57 -4.24
C ALA A 243 -1.43 -16.20 -5.38
N GLU A 244 -2.69 -16.66 -5.26
CA GLU A 244 -3.74 -16.41 -6.26
C GLU A 244 -4.06 -14.92 -6.40
N THR A 245 -4.15 -14.21 -5.26
CA THR A 245 -4.42 -12.77 -5.26
C THR A 245 -3.28 -12.00 -5.92
N LEU A 246 -2.03 -12.27 -5.54
CA LEU A 246 -0.86 -11.62 -6.13
C LEU A 246 -0.75 -11.94 -7.62
N GLN A 247 -0.93 -13.20 -8.02
CA GLN A 247 -0.90 -13.60 -9.43
C GLN A 247 -1.98 -12.91 -10.25
N SER A 248 -3.21 -12.81 -9.70
CA SER A 248 -4.32 -12.12 -10.35
C SER A 248 -4.02 -10.64 -10.58
N LEU A 249 -3.45 -9.96 -9.58
CA LEU A 249 -3.06 -8.55 -9.69
C LEU A 249 -1.92 -8.35 -10.69
N ILE A 250 -0.90 -9.21 -10.69
CA ILE A 250 0.21 -9.17 -11.65
C ILE A 250 -0.33 -9.31 -13.08
N THR A 251 -1.20 -10.31 -13.32
CA THR A 251 -1.81 -10.53 -14.63
C THR A 251 -2.66 -9.32 -15.06
N LYS A 252 -3.56 -8.85 -14.20
CA LYS A 252 -4.40 -7.67 -14.48
C LYS A 252 -3.57 -6.42 -14.78
N THR A 253 -2.49 -6.20 -14.03
CA THR A 253 -1.59 -5.05 -14.24
C THR A 253 -0.90 -5.14 -15.60
N ARG A 254 -0.48 -6.33 -16.02
CA ARG A 254 0.13 -6.58 -17.32
C ARG A 254 -0.83 -6.30 -18.46
N ASP A 255 -2.04 -6.87 -18.38
CA ASP A 255 -3.05 -6.76 -19.44
C ASP A 255 -3.54 -5.32 -19.64
N SER A 256 -3.61 -4.53 -18.55
CA SER A 256 -3.99 -3.11 -18.61
C SER A 256 -2.87 -2.21 -19.13
N SER A 257 -1.67 -2.73 -19.38
CA SER A 257 -0.48 -1.96 -19.74
C SER A 257 0.00 -2.26 -21.15
N SER A 258 -0.59 -3.28 -21.78
CA SER A 258 -0.40 -3.66 -23.18
C SER A 258 -1.30 -2.81 -24.08
#